data_fbdc3d16310bdfbdab2dc3fbcc062e0a
#
_entry.id   fbdc3d16310bdfbdab2dc3fbcc062e0a
#
_cell.length_a   1.000
_cell.length_b   1.000
_cell.length_c   1.000
_cell.angle_alpha   90.00
_cell.angle_beta   90.00
_cell.angle_gamma   90.00
#
_symmetry.space_group_name_H-M   'P 1'
#
loop_
_entity.id
_entity.type
_entity.pdbx_description
1 polymer ?
#
loop_
_entity_poly.entity_id
_entity_poly.type
_entity_poly.pdbx_seq_one_letter_code
_entity_poly.pdbx_strand_id
1 'polypeptide(L)'
;MVSLDQIDNREEELMPTRDLGSMAANLSSSDLSENAIMWAKHCVLDWIAVTVGGAQDELTKKIISVALDEEAHGRARIVGHETKLVASHAALVNGAASHALDYDDVNARMNGHPTVPVVPVLMALSDEFNVTGIEFITAFIAGYEVETRLAEMSGFAHYDKGWHGTATYGTFGAAAAAAKLLGLDTDQTLSLIHI
;
A
#
# COMPACT_ATOMS: atom_id res chain seq x y z
N MET A 1 -31.14 -2.08 -33.24
CA MET A 1 -30.90 -3.31 -32.45
C MET A 1 -29.39 -3.54 -32.56
N VAL A 2 -28.61 -3.26 -31.53
CA VAL A 2 -27.16 -3.48 -31.51
C VAL A 2 -26.98 -4.99 -31.31
N SER A 3 -26.18 -5.66 -32.17
CA SER A 3 -25.98 -7.10 -32.06
C SER A 3 -25.17 -7.44 -30.79
N LEU A 4 -25.45 -8.57 -30.17
CA LEU A 4 -24.76 -9.05 -28.96
C LEU A 4 -23.26 -9.23 -29.19
N ASP A 5 -22.84 -9.49 -30.44
CA ASP A 5 -21.42 -9.62 -30.85
C ASP A 5 -20.66 -8.29 -30.79
N GLN A 6 -21.34 -7.13 -30.75
CA GLN A 6 -20.71 -5.82 -30.60
C GLN A 6 -20.56 -5.38 -29.13
N ILE A 7 -21.23 -6.08 -28.22
CA ILE A 7 -21.10 -5.85 -26.77
C ILE A 7 -19.86 -6.58 -26.24
N ASP A 8 -19.62 -7.80 -26.72
CA ASP A 8 -18.52 -8.66 -26.29
C ASP A 8 -17.11 -8.06 -26.62
N ASN A 9 -16.97 -7.40 -27.78
CA ASN A 9 -15.73 -6.75 -28.19
C ASN A 9 -15.43 -5.42 -27.44
N ARG A 10 -16.36 -4.86 -26.67
CA ARG A 10 -16.13 -3.64 -25.87
C ARG A 10 -15.76 -3.97 -24.42
N GLU A 11 -16.05 -5.16 -23.96
CA GLU A 11 -15.67 -5.60 -22.60
C GLU A 11 -14.20 -6.03 -22.52
N GLU A 12 -13.58 -6.45 -23.63
CA GLU A 12 -12.14 -6.74 -23.69
C GLU A 12 -11.28 -5.47 -23.76
N GLU A 13 -11.80 -4.32 -24.22
CA GLU A 13 -11.03 -3.09 -24.45
C GLU A 13 -10.86 -2.19 -23.21
N LEU A 14 -11.57 -2.43 -22.10
CA LEU A 14 -11.50 -1.61 -20.89
C LEU A 14 -11.69 -2.45 -19.62
N MET A 15 -10.66 -3.17 -19.22
CA MET A 15 -10.59 -3.77 -17.87
C MET A 15 -9.46 -3.14 -17.04
N PRO A 16 -9.56 -1.84 -16.68
CA PRO A 16 -8.48 -1.14 -15.97
C PRO A 16 -8.06 -1.84 -14.68
N THR A 17 -8.96 -2.53 -14.02
CA THR A 17 -8.65 -3.31 -12.82
C THR A 17 -7.78 -4.52 -13.15
N ARG A 18 -8.08 -5.24 -14.26
CA ARG A 18 -7.29 -6.37 -14.71
C ARG A 18 -5.88 -5.93 -15.14
N ASP A 19 -5.78 -4.80 -15.82
CA ASP A 19 -4.51 -4.23 -16.25
C ASP A 19 -3.66 -3.82 -15.04
N LEU A 20 -4.25 -3.17 -14.03
CA LEU A 20 -3.56 -2.81 -12.79
C LEU A 20 -3.14 -4.04 -11.99
N GLY A 21 -4.01 -5.03 -11.85
CA GLY A 21 -3.69 -6.29 -11.16
C GLY A 21 -2.59 -7.07 -11.88
N SER A 22 -2.65 -7.12 -13.21
CA SER A 22 -1.62 -7.76 -14.04
C SER A 22 -0.28 -7.02 -13.95
N MET A 23 -0.30 -5.69 -14.01
CA MET A 23 0.90 -4.86 -13.81
C MET A 23 1.54 -5.15 -12.45
N ALA A 24 0.78 -5.11 -11.37
CA ALA A 24 1.28 -5.35 -10.03
C ALA A 24 1.87 -6.78 -9.89
N ALA A 25 1.13 -7.79 -10.33
CA ALA A 25 1.55 -9.19 -10.23
C ALA A 25 2.83 -9.48 -11.03
N ASN A 26 2.94 -8.93 -12.24
CA ASN A 26 4.04 -9.25 -13.17
C ASN A 26 5.23 -8.30 -13.09
N LEU A 27 5.17 -7.19 -12.34
CA LEU A 27 6.30 -6.27 -12.18
C LEU A 27 7.54 -7.02 -11.67
N SER A 28 8.64 -6.92 -12.39
CA SER A 28 9.91 -7.53 -12.01
C SER A 28 10.92 -6.47 -11.59
N SER A 29 11.88 -6.84 -10.74
CA SER A 29 12.99 -5.95 -10.38
C SER A 29 13.82 -5.53 -11.58
N SER A 30 13.87 -6.33 -12.65
CA SER A 30 14.54 -6.00 -13.92
C SER A 30 13.83 -4.90 -14.72
N ASP A 31 12.55 -4.64 -14.45
CA ASP A 31 11.77 -3.60 -15.12
C ASP A 31 11.97 -2.23 -14.47
N LEU A 32 12.60 -2.20 -13.29
CA LEU A 32 12.79 -0.99 -12.52
C LEU A 32 14.02 -0.21 -12.97
N SER A 33 13.85 1.07 -13.28
CA SER A 33 14.98 1.96 -13.51
C SER A 33 15.73 2.25 -12.21
N GLU A 34 17.02 2.58 -12.31
CA GLU A 34 17.82 3.00 -11.16
C GLU A 34 17.19 4.21 -10.43
N ASN A 35 16.58 5.11 -11.20
CA ASN A 35 15.89 6.29 -10.65
C ASN A 35 14.63 5.88 -9.86
N ALA A 36 13.83 4.93 -10.33
CA ALA A 36 12.68 4.42 -9.59
C ALA A 36 13.09 3.76 -8.27
N ILE A 37 14.15 2.95 -8.30
CA ILE A 37 14.72 2.33 -7.09
C ILE A 37 15.23 3.39 -6.11
N MET A 38 15.90 4.42 -6.61
CA MET A 38 16.41 5.53 -5.78
C MET A 38 15.26 6.25 -5.07
N TRP A 39 14.23 6.64 -5.81
CA TRP A 39 13.07 7.33 -5.22
C TRP A 39 12.29 6.46 -4.26
N ALA A 40 12.09 5.18 -4.58
CA ALA A 40 11.47 4.24 -3.65
C ALA A 40 12.23 4.15 -2.31
N LYS A 41 13.58 4.13 -2.36
CA LYS A 41 14.41 4.17 -1.15
C LYS A 41 14.22 5.47 -0.36
N HIS A 42 14.08 6.61 -1.05
CA HIS A 42 13.83 7.89 -0.37
C HIS A 42 12.46 7.89 0.31
N CYS A 43 11.41 7.40 -0.34
CA CYS A 43 10.08 7.27 0.27
C CYS A 43 10.10 6.36 1.51
N VAL A 44 10.78 5.21 1.42
CA VAL A 44 10.91 4.30 2.57
C VAL A 44 11.73 4.93 3.70
N LEU A 45 12.78 5.68 3.39
CA LEU A 45 13.58 6.39 4.39
C LEU A 45 12.77 7.50 5.07
N ASP A 46 12.02 8.28 4.30
CA ASP A 46 11.10 9.28 4.80
C ASP A 46 10.07 8.64 5.73
N TRP A 47 9.42 7.56 5.28
CA TRP A 47 8.47 6.81 6.08
C TRP A 47 9.05 6.34 7.42
N ILE A 48 10.29 5.83 7.43
CA ILE A 48 10.97 5.43 8.68
C ILE A 48 11.13 6.63 9.60
N ALA A 49 11.56 7.76 9.06
CA ALA A 49 11.82 8.97 9.84
C ALA A 49 10.53 9.51 10.50
N VAL A 50 9.46 9.65 9.71
CA VAL A 50 8.17 10.15 10.24
C VAL A 50 7.51 9.14 11.20
N THR A 51 7.67 7.83 10.98
CA THR A 51 7.19 6.80 11.90
C THR A 51 7.90 6.85 13.25
N VAL A 52 9.22 7.05 13.25
CA VAL A 52 9.98 7.26 14.50
C VAL A 52 9.50 8.52 15.20
N GLY A 53 9.25 9.60 14.46
CA GLY A 53 8.68 10.84 14.99
C GLY A 53 7.32 10.66 15.64
N GLY A 54 6.42 9.90 15.01
CA GLY A 54 5.06 9.63 15.49
C GLY A 54 4.94 8.46 16.47
N ALA A 55 6.02 7.70 16.70
CA ALA A 55 5.98 6.51 17.55
C ALA A 55 5.49 6.78 18.98
N GLN A 56 5.76 7.96 19.52
CA GLN A 56 5.34 8.35 20.88
C GLN A 56 4.09 9.21 20.89
N ASP A 57 3.44 9.43 19.75
CA ASP A 57 2.17 10.14 19.68
C ASP A 57 1.07 9.43 20.48
N GLU A 58 0.10 10.20 20.98
CA GLU A 58 -1.04 9.64 21.74
C GLU A 58 -1.90 8.71 20.88
N LEU A 59 -2.04 8.99 19.57
CA LEU A 59 -2.76 8.13 18.62
C LEU A 59 -2.11 6.75 18.58
N THR A 60 -0.80 6.70 18.39
CA THR A 60 -0.02 5.46 18.33
C THR A 60 -0.19 4.62 19.60
N LYS A 61 -0.05 5.25 20.76
CA LYS A 61 -0.21 4.58 22.06
C LYS A 61 -1.62 4.02 22.26
N LYS A 62 -2.65 4.76 21.84
CA LYS A 62 -4.05 4.31 21.92
C LYS A 62 -4.30 3.09 21.05
N ILE A 63 -3.79 3.08 19.81
CA ILE A 63 -3.96 1.93 18.90
C ILE A 63 -3.21 0.71 19.44
N ILE A 64 -1.99 0.88 19.98
CA ILE A 64 -1.26 -0.21 20.64
C ILE A 64 -2.08 -0.78 21.80
N SER A 65 -2.67 0.09 22.64
CA SER A 65 -3.49 -0.37 23.76
C SER A 65 -4.68 -1.22 23.31
N VAL A 66 -5.40 -0.78 22.27
CA VAL A 66 -6.52 -1.54 21.70
C VAL A 66 -6.02 -2.90 21.17
N ALA A 67 -4.93 -2.92 20.43
CA ALA A 67 -4.36 -4.16 19.91
C ALA A 67 -3.97 -5.16 21.01
N LEU A 68 -3.46 -4.65 22.14
CA LEU A 68 -3.12 -5.50 23.30
C LEU A 68 -4.36 -5.99 24.04
N ASP A 69 -5.41 -5.18 24.15
CA ASP A 69 -6.70 -5.58 24.71
C ASP A 69 -7.38 -6.67 23.86
N GLU A 70 -7.12 -6.69 22.56
CA GLU A 70 -7.55 -7.74 21.61
C GLU A 70 -6.61 -8.96 21.59
N GLU A 71 -5.62 -9.02 22.47
CA GLU A 71 -4.61 -10.10 22.55
C GLU A 71 -3.85 -10.31 21.22
N ALA A 72 -3.67 -9.27 20.41
CA ALA A 72 -3.07 -9.33 19.08
C ALA A 72 -1.54 -9.52 19.09
N HIS A 73 -1.00 -10.33 20.03
CA HIS A 73 0.42 -10.64 20.14
C HIS A 73 0.93 -11.41 18.90
N GLY A 74 2.11 -11.04 18.40
CA GLY A 74 2.68 -11.64 17.20
C GLY A 74 4.17 -11.42 17.06
N ARG A 75 4.66 -11.42 15.82
CA ARG A 75 6.10 -11.27 15.52
C ARG A 75 6.43 -9.94 14.81
N ALA A 76 5.43 -9.28 14.26
CA ALA A 76 5.65 -8.05 13.51
C ALA A 76 5.98 -6.87 14.43
N ARG A 77 7.03 -6.14 14.08
CA ARG A 77 7.60 -5.05 14.86
C ARG A 77 6.78 -3.77 14.74
N ILE A 78 6.72 -3.05 15.84
CA ILE A 78 6.25 -1.68 15.88
C ILE A 78 7.46 -0.76 16.01
N VAL A 79 7.61 0.19 15.11
CA VAL A 79 8.72 1.14 15.12
C VAL A 79 8.70 1.96 16.41
N GLY A 80 9.83 2.02 17.10
CA GLY A 80 9.98 2.77 18.35
C GLY A 80 9.40 2.09 19.60
N HIS A 81 8.93 0.83 19.49
CA HIS A 81 8.40 0.05 20.62
C HIS A 81 9.00 -1.36 20.67
N GLU A 82 9.11 -1.92 21.86
CA GLU A 82 9.52 -3.31 22.06
C GLU A 82 8.39 -4.30 21.78
N THR A 83 7.15 -3.86 21.88
CA THR A 83 5.94 -4.63 21.62
C THR A 83 5.91 -5.12 20.18
N LYS A 84 5.51 -6.39 20.00
CA LYS A 84 5.29 -7.02 18.70
C LYS A 84 3.84 -7.50 18.61
N LEU A 85 3.23 -7.31 17.46
CA LEU A 85 1.83 -7.66 17.20
C LEU A 85 1.72 -8.62 16.01
N VAL A 86 0.53 -9.15 15.77
CA VAL A 86 0.20 -9.81 14.49
C VAL A 86 0.32 -8.81 13.36
N ALA A 87 0.63 -9.28 12.16
CA ALA A 87 0.99 -8.43 11.02
C ALA A 87 -0.03 -7.31 10.73
N SER A 88 -1.33 -7.62 10.78
CA SER A 88 -2.40 -6.64 10.53
C SER A 88 -2.41 -5.48 11.55
N HIS A 89 -2.24 -5.79 12.83
CA HIS A 89 -2.21 -4.77 13.88
C HIS A 89 -0.90 -3.98 13.86
N ALA A 90 0.23 -4.63 13.58
CA ALA A 90 1.51 -3.94 13.43
C ALA A 90 1.48 -2.97 12.23
N ALA A 91 0.88 -3.37 11.11
CA ALA A 91 0.68 -2.50 9.96
C ALA A 91 -0.20 -1.30 10.30
N LEU A 92 -1.31 -1.51 11.03
CA LEU A 92 -2.20 -0.44 11.46
C LEU A 92 -1.47 0.55 12.39
N VAL A 93 -0.74 0.06 13.40
CA VAL A 93 0.00 0.91 14.34
C VAL A 93 1.08 1.70 13.64
N ASN A 94 1.90 1.05 12.80
CA ASN A 94 2.97 1.71 12.06
C ASN A 94 2.43 2.71 11.04
N GLY A 95 1.31 2.40 10.38
CA GLY A 95 0.61 3.32 9.49
C GLY A 95 0.11 4.56 10.23
N ALA A 96 -0.55 4.39 11.35
CA ALA A 96 -1.01 5.50 12.19
C ALA A 96 0.16 6.34 12.72
N ALA A 97 1.25 5.71 13.18
CA ALA A 97 2.43 6.41 13.65
C ALA A 97 3.09 7.23 12.54
N SER A 98 3.20 6.68 11.33
CA SER A 98 3.81 7.37 10.19
C SER A 98 3.01 8.57 9.71
N HIS A 99 1.70 8.61 9.96
CA HIS A 99 0.83 9.71 9.57
C HIS A 99 0.44 10.66 10.73
N ALA A 100 0.84 10.33 11.96
CA ALA A 100 0.41 11.08 13.15
C ALA A 100 0.80 12.57 13.13
N LEU A 101 1.89 12.92 12.44
CA LEU A 101 2.41 14.28 12.36
C LEU A 101 1.98 15.01 11.08
N ASP A 102 1.29 14.34 10.16
CA ASP A 102 0.94 14.88 8.82
C ASP A 102 2.16 15.50 8.11
N TYR A 103 3.30 14.80 8.16
CA TYR A 103 4.62 15.26 7.68
C TYR A 103 5.27 14.24 6.73
N ASP A 104 4.55 13.21 6.36
CA ASP A 104 4.90 12.16 5.42
C ASP A 104 4.77 12.61 3.96
N ASP A 105 5.33 11.82 3.04
CA ASP A 105 5.40 12.15 1.62
C ASP A 105 4.04 12.43 0.98
N VAL A 106 4.02 13.33 -0.01
CA VAL A 106 2.80 13.73 -0.73
C VAL A 106 2.96 13.47 -2.22
N ASN A 107 1.93 12.88 -2.82
CA ASN A 107 1.81 12.76 -4.27
C ASN A 107 0.66 13.64 -4.80
N ALA A 108 1.01 14.63 -5.62
CA ALA A 108 0.03 15.58 -6.18
C ALA A 108 -1.00 14.92 -7.13
N ARG A 109 -0.64 13.80 -7.79
CA ARG A 109 -1.57 13.05 -8.65
C ARG A 109 -2.60 12.28 -7.84
N MET A 110 -2.19 11.75 -6.68
CA MET A 110 -3.06 11.03 -5.77
C MET A 110 -3.87 11.98 -4.88
N ASN A 111 -3.38 13.21 -4.69
CA ASN A 111 -3.90 14.15 -3.69
C ASN A 111 -3.97 13.48 -2.31
N GLY A 112 -2.84 12.87 -1.92
CA GLY A 112 -2.72 12.08 -0.69
C GLY A 112 -1.28 11.65 -0.42
N HIS A 113 -1.12 10.79 0.58
CA HIS A 113 0.15 10.30 1.11
C HIS A 113 0.35 8.82 0.75
N PRO A 114 1.09 8.50 -0.32
CA PRO A 114 1.10 7.15 -0.88
C PRO A 114 1.93 6.14 -0.07
N THR A 115 2.97 6.58 0.62
CA THR A 115 3.88 5.65 1.30
C THR A 115 3.30 5.09 2.60
N VAL A 116 2.46 5.88 3.28
CA VAL A 116 1.85 5.54 4.58
C VAL A 116 1.00 4.28 4.55
N PRO A 117 0.14 4.00 3.55
CA PRO A 117 -0.63 2.76 3.54
C PRO A 117 0.19 1.55 3.10
N VAL A 118 1.21 1.72 2.27
CA VAL A 118 1.93 0.64 1.60
C VAL A 118 3.08 0.08 2.45
N VAL A 119 3.97 0.93 2.94
CA VAL A 119 5.18 0.49 3.67
C VAL A 119 4.86 -0.25 4.97
N PRO A 120 3.88 0.14 5.79
CA PRO A 120 3.54 -0.59 7.01
C PRO A 120 3.18 -2.06 6.76
N VAL A 121 2.44 -2.32 5.68
CA VAL A 121 2.05 -3.69 5.29
C VAL A 121 3.27 -4.50 4.88
N LEU A 122 4.14 -3.93 4.06
CA LEU A 122 5.38 -4.59 3.63
C LEU A 122 6.33 -4.85 4.80
N MET A 123 6.46 -3.92 5.74
CA MET A 123 7.25 -4.11 6.95
C MET A 123 6.71 -5.26 7.81
N ALA A 124 5.39 -5.29 8.04
CA ALA A 124 4.76 -6.34 8.82
C ALA A 124 4.92 -7.72 8.16
N LEU A 125 4.74 -7.81 6.85
CA LEU A 125 4.95 -9.06 6.10
C LEU A 125 6.44 -9.47 6.08
N SER A 126 7.36 -8.52 6.03
CA SER A 126 8.80 -8.82 6.09
C SER A 126 9.25 -9.40 7.44
N ASP A 127 8.49 -9.19 8.50
CA ASP A 127 8.72 -9.84 9.79
C ASP A 127 8.16 -11.28 9.86
N GLU A 128 7.24 -11.62 8.97
CA GLU A 128 6.66 -12.96 8.88
C GLU A 128 7.38 -13.84 7.83
N PHE A 129 7.89 -13.23 6.77
CA PHE A 129 8.51 -13.90 5.63
C PHE A 129 9.96 -13.44 5.43
N ASN A 130 10.78 -14.28 4.80
CA ASN A 130 12.16 -13.91 4.47
C ASN A 130 12.17 -13.10 3.15
N VAL A 131 12.20 -11.77 3.28
CA VAL A 131 12.10 -10.81 2.18
C VAL A 131 13.43 -10.11 1.97
N THR A 132 13.91 -10.08 0.73
CA THR A 132 15.09 -9.28 0.35
C THR A 132 14.73 -7.82 0.11
N GLY A 133 15.71 -6.92 0.22
CA GLY A 133 15.48 -5.49 -0.03
C GLY A 133 14.97 -5.19 -1.44
N ILE A 134 15.36 -5.96 -2.45
CA ILE A 134 14.87 -5.73 -3.81
C ILE A 134 13.43 -6.22 -4.01
N GLU A 135 13.02 -7.31 -3.37
CA GLU A 135 11.63 -7.77 -3.35
C GLU A 135 10.74 -6.74 -2.65
N PHE A 136 11.19 -6.20 -1.51
CA PHE A 136 10.49 -5.13 -0.80
C PHE A 136 10.28 -3.90 -1.69
N ILE A 137 11.34 -3.39 -2.33
CA ILE A 137 11.28 -2.21 -3.21
C ILE A 137 10.38 -2.46 -4.42
N THR A 138 10.45 -3.66 -5.02
CA THR A 138 9.59 -4.02 -6.16
C THR A 138 8.11 -4.04 -5.74
N ALA A 139 7.80 -4.62 -4.59
CA ALA A 139 6.44 -4.65 -4.06
C ALA A 139 5.93 -3.25 -3.67
N PHE A 140 6.80 -2.41 -3.09
CA PHE A 140 6.50 -1.02 -2.80
C PHE A 140 6.10 -0.26 -4.07
N ILE A 141 6.91 -0.35 -5.13
CA ILE A 141 6.63 0.32 -6.41
C ILE A 141 5.34 -0.20 -7.03
N ALA A 142 5.06 -1.51 -6.96
CA ALA A 142 3.81 -2.07 -7.45
C ALA A 142 2.58 -1.46 -6.76
N GLY A 143 2.59 -1.37 -5.43
CA GLY A 143 1.51 -0.74 -4.66
C GLY A 143 1.35 0.76 -4.95
N TYR A 144 2.46 1.48 -4.92
CA TYR A 144 2.51 2.92 -5.21
C TYR A 144 1.94 3.26 -6.60
N GLU A 145 2.28 2.47 -7.62
CA GLU A 145 1.76 2.65 -8.97
C GLU A 145 0.25 2.36 -9.05
N VAL A 146 -0.25 1.32 -8.36
CA VAL A 146 -1.67 0.98 -8.35
C VAL A 146 -2.50 2.12 -7.74
N GLU A 147 -2.17 2.58 -6.55
CA GLU A 147 -2.93 3.64 -5.88
C GLU A 147 -2.88 4.97 -6.63
N THR A 148 -1.70 5.33 -7.17
CA THR A 148 -1.53 6.57 -7.94
C THR A 148 -2.35 6.53 -9.23
N ARG A 149 -2.36 5.42 -9.96
CA ARG A 149 -3.14 5.27 -11.19
C ARG A 149 -4.64 5.27 -10.93
N LEU A 150 -5.10 4.63 -9.85
CA LEU A 150 -6.50 4.68 -9.43
C LEU A 150 -6.94 6.12 -9.12
N ALA A 151 -6.07 6.88 -8.45
CA ALA A 151 -6.34 8.28 -8.15
C ALA A 151 -6.41 9.15 -9.41
N GLU A 152 -5.49 8.95 -10.36
CA GLU A 152 -5.52 9.65 -11.67
C GLU A 152 -6.81 9.35 -12.44
N MET A 153 -7.29 8.11 -12.43
CA MET A 153 -8.54 7.71 -13.10
C MET A 153 -9.77 8.34 -12.45
N SER A 154 -9.77 8.55 -11.13
CA SER A 154 -10.87 9.17 -10.40
C SER A 154 -10.87 10.69 -10.45
N GLY A 155 -9.72 11.30 -10.70
CA GLY A 155 -9.52 12.74 -10.71
C GLY A 155 -9.82 13.41 -9.35
N PHE A 156 -9.83 14.74 -9.34
CA PHE A 156 -10.05 15.52 -8.11
C PHE A 156 -11.48 15.44 -7.55
N ALA A 157 -12.45 14.99 -8.34
CA ALA A 157 -13.84 14.86 -7.90
C ALA A 157 -14.02 13.95 -6.66
N HIS A 158 -13.11 13.02 -6.45
CA HIS A 158 -13.08 12.16 -5.27
C HIS A 158 -12.82 12.96 -3.99
N TYR A 159 -11.80 13.79 -4.01
CA TYR A 159 -11.45 14.66 -2.89
C TYR A 159 -12.52 15.74 -2.63
N ASP A 160 -13.06 16.35 -3.68
CA ASP A 160 -14.10 17.37 -3.59
C ASP A 160 -15.39 16.84 -2.92
N LYS A 161 -15.63 15.52 -3.02
CA LYS A 161 -16.73 14.84 -2.34
C LYS A 161 -16.42 14.47 -0.87
N GLY A 162 -15.27 14.84 -0.36
CA GLY A 162 -14.85 14.59 1.02
C GLY A 162 -14.16 13.25 1.26
N TRP A 163 -13.75 12.52 0.22
CA TRP A 163 -12.98 11.30 0.37
C TRP A 163 -11.48 11.61 0.46
N HIS A 164 -10.81 10.96 1.40
CA HIS A 164 -9.37 11.13 1.58
C HIS A 164 -8.59 10.08 0.76
N GLY A 165 -7.81 10.53 -0.22
CA GLY A 165 -7.09 9.66 -1.16
C GLY A 165 -6.17 8.66 -0.48
N THR A 166 -5.43 9.07 0.56
CA THR A 166 -4.57 8.20 1.37
C THR A 166 -5.32 6.98 1.90
N ALA A 167 -6.53 7.17 2.43
CA ALA A 167 -7.30 6.07 2.99
C ALA A 167 -7.95 5.21 1.90
N THR A 168 -8.53 5.83 0.87
CA THR A 168 -9.32 5.11 -0.13
C THR A 168 -8.45 4.41 -1.16
N TYR A 169 -7.55 5.11 -1.83
CA TYR A 169 -6.65 4.51 -2.84
C TYR A 169 -5.55 3.69 -2.18
N GLY A 170 -5.07 4.13 -1.01
CA GLY A 170 -4.03 3.44 -0.27
C GLY A 170 -4.40 2.02 0.13
N THR A 171 -5.68 1.72 0.36
CA THR A 171 -6.16 0.35 0.58
C THR A 171 -5.83 -0.56 -0.61
N PHE A 172 -6.03 -0.08 -1.84
CA PHE A 172 -5.69 -0.84 -3.05
C PHE A 172 -4.18 -0.93 -3.26
N GLY A 173 -3.44 0.15 -2.99
CA GLY A 173 -1.98 0.15 -3.03
C GLY A 173 -1.38 -0.87 -2.06
N ALA A 174 -1.85 -0.87 -0.82
CA ALA A 174 -1.43 -1.83 0.21
C ALA A 174 -1.74 -3.29 -0.18
N ALA A 175 -2.94 -3.54 -0.73
CA ALA A 175 -3.32 -4.87 -1.21
C ALA A 175 -2.45 -5.34 -2.38
N ALA A 176 -2.18 -4.46 -3.36
CA ALA A 176 -1.33 -4.77 -4.50
C ALA A 176 0.13 -5.03 -4.09
N ALA A 177 0.66 -4.23 -3.16
CA ALA A 177 2.00 -4.44 -2.60
C ALA A 177 2.11 -5.77 -1.85
N ALA A 178 1.11 -6.10 -1.03
CA ALA A 178 1.06 -7.38 -0.32
C ALA A 178 0.97 -8.56 -1.31
N ALA A 179 0.10 -8.47 -2.31
CA ALA A 179 -0.02 -9.48 -3.35
C ALA A 179 1.31 -9.72 -4.08
N LYS A 180 1.99 -8.64 -4.46
CA LYS A 180 3.31 -8.71 -5.10
C LYS A 180 4.35 -9.37 -4.22
N LEU A 181 4.43 -8.97 -2.95
CA LEU A 181 5.40 -9.52 -2.00
C LEU A 181 5.16 -11.01 -1.74
N LEU A 182 3.91 -11.43 -1.70
CA LEU A 182 3.49 -12.82 -1.48
C LEU A 182 3.56 -13.68 -2.75
N GLY A 183 3.91 -13.10 -3.91
CA GLY A 183 4.03 -13.81 -5.18
C GLY A 183 2.70 -14.29 -5.75
N LEU A 184 1.61 -13.56 -5.49
CA LEU A 184 0.30 -13.88 -6.04
C LEU A 184 0.26 -13.63 -7.56
N ASP A 185 -0.44 -14.48 -8.29
CA ASP A 185 -0.67 -14.29 -9.72
C ASP A 185 -1.72 -13.19 -10.00
N THR A 186 -1.99 -12.91 -11.27
CA THR A 186 -2.92 -11.86 -11.67
C THR A 186 -4.33 -12.09 -11.13
N ASP A 187 -4.85 -13.31 -11.21
CA ASP A 187 -6.22 -13.62 -10.81
C ASP A 187 -6.36 -13.57 -9.27
N GLN A 188 -5.36 -14.04 -8.54
CA GLN A 188 -5.29 -13.91 -7.08
C GLN A 188 -5.16 -12.45 -6.64
N THR A 189 -4.34 -11.65 -7.33
CA THR A 189 -4.19 -10.22 -7.07
C THR A 189 -5.49 -9.47 -7.31
N LEU A 190 -6.20 -9.79 -8.39
CA LEU A 190 -7.53 -9.24 -8.66
C LEU A 190 -8.53 -9.62 -7.59
N SER A 191 -8.57 -10.88 -7.17
CA SER A 191 -9.45 -11.34 -6.11
C SER A 191 -9.20 -10.58 -4.80
N LEU A 192 -7.95 -10.35 -4.43
CA LEU A 192 -7.57 -9.59 -3.24
C LEU A 192 -8.02 -8.13 -3.31
N ILE A 193 -7.92 -7.49 -4.48
CA ILE A 193 -8.30 -6.09 -4.70
C ILE A 193 -9.83 -5.92 -4.72
N HIS A 194 -10.57 -6.93 -5.19
CA HIS A 194 -12.02 -6.85 -5.42
C HIS A 194 -12.89 -7.31 -4.25
N ILE A 195 -12.30 -7.93 -3.26
CA ILE A 195 -13.07 -8.34 -2.08
C ILE A 195 -13.35 -7.13 -1.20
#